data_a78b24805720cbb9be60445704b06297
#
_entry.id   a78b24805720cbb9be60445704b06297
#
_cell.length_a   1.000
_cell.length_b   1.000
_cell.length_c   1.000
_cell.angle_alpha   90.00
_cell.angle_beta   90.00
_cell.angle_gamma   90.00
#
_symmetry.space_group_name_H-M   'P 1'
#
loop_
_entity.id
_entity.type
_entity.pdbx_description
1 polymer ?
#
loop_
_entity_poly.entity_id
_entity_poly.type
_entity_poly.pdbx_seq_one_letter_code
_entity_poly.pdbx_strand_id
1 'polypeptide(L)'
;VTWNLIGERALVIRGKDGKIRAFHNLCKHRGSRVIADDAGTCKSTITCPFHGWTYNLDGTLRGASRPSSLPKLDPIEYGLPPLEMDIWNGFIFVRFQPGPQPALSDILKKFDNEVSQYELFDLEPTGDGFWTEEIDANWKCVRDVDNEGYHVPMAHPGLHDLFGQNYYDEPIAGGLSRSVGSFDSGDGRLWSVRNYKKLLHAKDSLDETHQKCWLYIGVFPNLVFGLYPDSVIFYQEYPVENGKTIQRGGNYKYSKEDREMKISRYLSMRIDRLTSK
;
A
#
# COMPACT_ATOMS: atom_id res chain seq x y z
N VAL A 1 -8.12 10.77 -4.64
CA VAL A 1 -8.09 9.81 -3.52
C VAL A 1 -7.81 10.56 -2.24
N THR A 2 -8.50 10.25 -1.18
CA THR A 2 -8.24 10.81 0.15
C THR A 2 -7.73 9.74 1.10
N TRP A 3 -6.95 10.16 2.07
CA TRP A 3 -6.47 9.35 3.16
C TRP A 3 -6.78 10.06 4.49
N ASN A 4 -7.30 9.36 5.46
CA ASN A 4 -7.76 9.93 6.73
C ASN A 4 -7.63 8.90 7.85
N LEU A 5 -6.44 8.82 8.43
CA LEU A 5 -6.12 7.93 9.55
C LEU A 5 -5.26 8.69 10.57
N ILE A 6 -5.33 8.27 11.82
CA ILE A 6 -4.53 8.85 12.93
C ILE A 6 -4.56 10.37 13.03
N GLY A 7 -5.70 10.98 12.67
CA GLY A 7 -5.89 12.44 12.75
C GLY A 7 -5.37 13.24 11.57
N GLU A 8 -4.55 12.67 10.69
CA GLU A 8 -4.02 13.34 9.51
C GLU A 8 -4.92 13.12 8.28
N ARG A 9 -4.89 14.06 7.35
CA ARG A 9 -5.76 14.04 6.17
C ARG A 9 -4.98 14.45 4.92
N ALA A 10 -4.78 13.51 4.02
CA ALA A 10 -4.21 13.76 2.71
C ALA A 10 -5.25 13.74 1.60
N LEU A 11 -4.97 14.48 0.54
CA LEU A 11 -5.68 14.49 -0.71
C LEU A 11 -4.67 14.34 -1.84
N VAL A 12 -4.75 13.24 -2.58
CA VAL A 12 -3.90 12.96 -3.74
C VAL A 12 -4.71 13.18 -5.01
N ILE A 13 -4.19 14.00 -5.93
CA ILE A 13 -4.88 14.43 -7.14
C ILE A 13 -3.99 14.24 -8.35
N ARG A 14 -4.54 13.68 -9.41
CA ARG A 14 -3.94 13.75 -10.74
C ARG A 14 -4.49 14.98 -11.45
N GLY A 15 -3.61 15.94 -11.76
CA GLY A 15 -3.96 17.15 -12.50
C GLY A 15 -4.25 16.87 -13.99
N LYS A 16 -4.77 17.87 -14.71
CA LYS A 16 -4.97 17.81 -16.17
C LYS A 16 -3.66 17.67 -16.95
N ASP A 17 -2.56 18.09 -16.37
CA ASP A 17 -1.20 17.94 -16.89
C ASP A 17 -0.61 16.53 -16.66
N GLY A 18 -1.42 15.59 -16.15
CA GLY A 18 -1.02 14.22 -15.83
C GLY A 18 -0.21 14.09 -14.53
N LYS A 19 0.25 15.19 -13.94
CA LYS A 19 1.07 15.14 -12.70
C LYS A 19 0.21 14.81 -11.50
N ILE A 20 0.75 13.94 -10.64
CA ILE A 20 0.18 13.62 -9.33
C ILE A 20 0.73 14.61 -8.31
N ARG A 21 -0.14 15.10 -7.44
CA ARG A 21 0.19 16.03 -6.35
C ARG A 21 -0.53 15.60 -5.08
N ALA A 22 0.08 15.87 -3.95
CA ALA A 22 -0.51 15.62 -2.64
C ALA A 22 -0.66 16.92 -1.85
N PHE A 23 -1.76 17.03 -1.13
CA PHE A 23 -2.08 18.18 -0.29
C PHE A 23 -2.68 17.71 1.03
N HIS A 24 -2.59 18.53 2.06
CA HIS A 24 -3.47 18.37 3.21
C HIS A 24 -4.93 18.58 2.75
N ASN A 25 -5.81 17.65 3.10
CA ASN A 25 -7.24 17.78 2.77
C ASN A 25 -7.93 18.80 3.71
N LEU A 26 -7.45 20.03 3.66
CA LEU A 26 -7.85 21.16 4.51
C LEU A 26 -8.04 22.42 3.70
N CYS A 27 -9.23 23.03 3.82
CA CYS A 27 -9.49 24.35 3.23
C CYS A 27 -8.74 25.44 4.01
N LYS A 28 -7.98 26.27 3.30
CA LYS A 28 -7.21 27.38 3.88
C LYS A 28 -8.07 28.47 4.56
N HIS A 29 -9.39 28.45 4.29
CA HIS A 29 -10.30 29.40 4.94
C HIS A 29 -10.48 29.10 6.44
N ARG A 30 -10.99 27.90 6.80
CA ARG A 30 -11.31 27.54 8.18
C ARG A 30 -11.07 26.03 8.48
N GLY A 31 -10.14 25.39 7.81
CA GLY A 31 -9.73 24.01 8.12
C GLY A 31 -10.76 22.92 7.79
N SER A 32 -11.83 23.24 7.07
CA SER A 32 -12.81 22.23 6.67
C SER A 32 -12.18 21.24 5.69
N ARG A 33 -12.57 19.97 5.79
CA ARG A 33 -12.24 18.95 4.78
C ARG A 33 -12.79 19.40 3.42
N VAL A 34 -11.95 19.35 2.39
CA VAL A 34 -12.32 19.81 1.02
C VAL A 34 -13.03 18.69 0.25
N ILE A 35 -12.53 17.46 0.37
CA ILE A 35 -13.14 16.24 -0.20
C ILE A 35 -13.48 15.28 0.95
N ALA A 36 -14.73 14.85 1.03
CA ALA A 36 -15.17 13.90 2.03
C ALA A 36 -15.05 12.44 1.55
N ASP A 37 -15.25 12.21 0.24
CA ASP A 37 -15.22 10.88 -0.37
C ASP A 37 -13.80 10.30 -0.40
N ASP A 38 -13.68 8.99 -0.28
CA ASP A 38 -12.37 8.31 -0.30
C ASP A 38 -11.72 8.34 -1.68
N ALA A 39 -12.50 8.28 -2.75
CA ALA A 39 -12.03 8.37 -4.12
C ALA A 39 -13.09 8.95 -5.03
N GLY A 40 -12.67 9.54 -6.14
CA GLY A 40 -13.58 10.08 -7.12
C GLY A 40 -12.87 10.83 -8.26
N THR A 41 -13.65 11.46 -9.13
CA THR A 41 -13.16 12.21 -10.28
C THR A 41 -13.56 13.67 -10.16
N CYS A 42 -12.56 14.57 -10.26
CA CYS A 42 -12.77 16.01 -10.33
C CYS A 42 -12.56 16.50 -11.77
N LYS A 43 -13.56 17.14 -12.38
CA LYS A 43 -13.46 17.60 -13.78
C LYS A 43 -12.38 18.67 -13.97
N SER A 44 -12.34 19.68 -13.11
CA SER A 44 -11.40 20.82 -13.27
C SER A 44 -11.04 21.53 -11.99
N THR A 45 -11.86 21.41 -10.95
CA THR A 45 -11.72 22.14 -9.70
C THR A 45 -12.27 21.32 -8.55
N ILE A 46 -11.84 21.69 -7.35
CA ILE A 46 -12.33 21.16 -6.10
C ILE A 46 -12.96 22.32 -5.32
N THR A 47 -14.18 22.14 -4.85
CA THR A 47 -14.91 23.17 -4.12
C THR A 47 -15.14 22.72 -2.67
N CYS A 48 -14.70 23.54 -1.74
CA CYS A 48 -14.92 23.32 -0.31
C CYS A 48 -16.42 23.35 0.00
N PRO A 49 -16.99 22.31 0.60
CA PRO A 49 -18.43 22.24 0.86
C PRO A 49 -18.93 23.24 1.91
N PHE A 50 -18.02 23.80 2.70
CA PHE A 50 -18.40 24.68 3.81
C PHE A 50 -18.73 26.11 3.34
N HIS A 51 -17.82 26.77 2.61
CA HIS A 51 -18.02 28.16 2.16
C HIS A 51 -17.73 28.38 0.65
N GLY A 52 -17.64 27.32 -0.13
CA GLY A 52 -17.50 27.42 -1.57
C GLY A 52 -16.13 27.93 -2.08
N TRP A 53 -15.09 27.93 -1.24
CA TRP A 53 -13.74 28.19 -1.75
C TRP A 53 -13.36 27.10 -2.75
N THR A 54 -12.92 27.53 -3.92
CA THR A 54 -12.64 26.65 -5.06
C THR A 54 -11.16 26.64 -5.38
N TYR A 55 -10.61 25.45 -5.56
CA TYR A 55 -9.20 25.22 -5.84
C TYR A 55 -9.02 24.59 -7.22
N ASN A 56 -7.97 24.94 -7.91
CA ASN A 56 -7.51 24.23 -9.09
C ASN A 56 -6.92 22.88 -8.71
N LEU A 57 -6.73 21.97 -9.70
CA LEU A 57 -6.15 20.64 -9.43
C LEU A 57 -4.64 20.69 -9.14
N ASP A 58 -3.99 21.82 -9.31
CA ASP A 58 -2.62 22.09 -8.88
C ASP A 58 -2.52 22.61 -7.45
N GLY A 59 -3.67 22.75 -6.76
CA GLY A 59 -3.78 23.20 -5.39
C GLY A 59 -3.97 24.72 -5.23
N THR A 60 -3.75 25.54 -6.27
CA THR A 60 -3.91 26.99 -6.17
C THR A 60 -5.36 27.39 -5.91
N LEU A 61 -5.58 28.46 -5.15
CA LEU A 61 -6.91 29.04 -4.98
C LEU A 61 -7.39 29.63 -6.29
N ARG A 62 -8.52 29.16 -6.79
CA ARG A 62 -9.18 29.71 -7.97
C ARG A 62 -10.09 30.88 -7.62
N GLY A 63 -10.74 30.81 -6.47
CA GLY A 63 -11.62 31.87 -6.02
C GLY A 63 -12.37 31.49 -4.73
N ALA A 64 -12.87 32.52 -4.08
CA ALA A 64 -13.70 32.44 -2.89
C ALA A 64 -15.14 32.85 -3.20
N SER A 65 -16.11 32.28 -2.50
CA SER A 65 -17.47 32.81 -2.53
C SER A 65 -17.49 34.22 -1.91
N ARG A 66 -18.31 35.12 -2.48
CA ARG A 66 -18.41 36.52 -2.07
C ARG A 66 -17.05 37.25 -2.06
N PRO A 67 -16.32 37.30 -3.19
CA PRO A 67 -14.98 37.87 -3.23
C PRO A 67 -14.96 39.36 -2.83
N SER A 68 -16.08 40.09 -2.98
CA SER A 68 -16.19 41.48 -2.55
C SER A 68 -16.12 41.72 -1.04
N SER A 69 -16.30 40.69 -0.23
CA SER A 69 -16.21 40.75 1.22
C SER A 69 -14.82 40.36 1.78
N LEU A 70 -13.88 40.06 0.88
CA LEU A 70 -12.54 39.60 1.23
C LEU A 70 -11.48 40.52 0.60
N PRO A 71 -10.31 40.69 1.19
CA PRO A 71 -9.19 41.30 0.51
C PRO A 71 -8.77 40.47 -0.71
N LYS A 72 -7.94 41.05 -1.58
CA LYS A 72 -7.35 40.28 -2.68
C LYS A 72 -6.49 39.16 -2.13
N LEU A 73 -6.91 37.92 -2.39
CA LEU A 73 -6.23 36.72 -1.93
C LEU A 73 -5.18 36.28 -2.95
N ASP A 74 -3.97 36.00 -2.50
CA ASP A 74 -2.95 35.39 -3.35
C ASP A 74 -3.30 33.93 -3.62
N PRO A 75 -3.35 33.46 -4.89
CA PRO A 75 -3.74 32.09 -5.22
C PRO A 75 -2.82 31.01 -4.66
N ILE A 76 -1.54 31.32 -4.46
CA ILE A 76 -0.55 30.35 -3.94
C ILE A 76 -0.61 30.30 -2.42
N GLU A 77 -0.57 31.48 -1.77
CA GLU A 77 -0.63 31.60 -0.32
C GLU A 77 -1.89 30.97 0.28
N TYR A 78 -3.04 31.19 -0.38
CA TYR A 78 -4.33 30.65 0.03
C TYR A 78 -4.70 29.34 -0.69
N GLY A 79 -3.75 28.72 -1.38
CA GLY A 79 -3.87 27.38 -1.97
C GLY A 79 -3.96 26.29 -0.94
N LEU A 80 -4.25 25.06 -1.38
CA LEU A 80 -4.19 23.87 -0.53
C LEU A 80 -2.76 23.66 -0.05
N PRO A 81 -2.53 23.42 1.26
CA PRO A 81 -1.20 23.18 1.77
C PRO A 81 -0.59 21.92 1.14
N PRO A 82 0.58 22.02 0.49
CA PRO A 82 1.19 20.85 -0.16
C PRO A 82 1.71 19.85 0.88
N LEU A 83 1.70 18.58 0.51
CA LEU A 83 2.41 17.50 1.20
C LEU A 83 3.60 17.06 0.36
N GLU A 84 4.69 16.72 1.01
CA GLU A 84 5.76 15.99 0.36
C GLU A 84 5.23 14.64 -0.13
N MET A 85 5.59 14.27 -1.34
CA MET A 85 5.10 13.06 -1.98
C MET A 85 6.23 12.40 -2.76
N ASP A 86 6.24 11.08 -2.74
CA ASP A 86 7.12 10.26 -3.56
C ASP A 86 6.33 9.11 -4.18
N ILE A 87 6.79 8.60 -5.32
CA ILE A 87 6.17 7.47 -6.02
C ILE A 87 7.24 6.40 -6.23
N TRP A 88 6.99 5.23 -5.67
CA TRP A 88 7.84 4.08 -5.87
C TRP A 88 7.05 2.95 -6.51
N ASN A 89 7.47 2.51 -7.69
CA ASN A 89 6.82 1.42 -8.44
C ASN A 89 5.28 1.53 -8.55
N GLY A 90 4.76 2.75 -8.71
CA GLY A 90 3.32 3.02 -8.82
C GLY A 90 2.61 3.26 -7.49
N PHE A 91 3.20 2.92 -6.37
CA PHE A 91 2.67 3.24 -5.04
C PHE A 91 3.01 4.67 -4.65
N ILE A 92 2.01 5.40 -4.17
CA ILE A 92 2.10 6.81 -3.81
C ILE A 92 2.26 6.92 -2.29
N PHE A 93 3.31 7.59 -1.87
CA PHE A 93 3.59 7.86 -0.46
C PHE A 93 3.52 9.35 -0.18
N VAL A 94 3.03 9.70 0.99
CA VAL A 94 2.95 11.09 1.45
C VAL A 94 3.62 11.23 2.80
N ARG A 95 4.27 12.38 3.02
CA ARG A 95 4.88 12.75 4.29
C ARG A 95 4.18 13.98 4.84
N PHE A 96 3.59 13.85 6.04
CA PHE A 96 2.84 14.94 6.68
C PHE A 96 3.73 15.99 7.33
N GLN A 97 4.89 15.59 7.81
CA GLN A 97 5.86 16.50 8.42
C GLN A 97 7.12 16.54 7.54
N PRO A 98 7.42 17.70 6.93
CA PRO A 98 8.66 17.85 6.19
C PRO A 98 9.85 17.73 7.14
N GLY A 99 10.97 17.23 6.65
CA GLY A 99 12.15 17.03 7.47
C GLY A 99 13.35 16.54 6.68
N PRO A 100 14.50 16.35 7.36
CA PRO A 100 15.74 15.95 6.72
C PRO A 100 15.81 14.48 6.32
N GLN A 101 14.72 13.71 6.52
CA GLN A 101 14.71 12.31 6.14
C GLN A 101 14.86 12.17 4.61
N PRO A 102 15.58 11.16 4.14
CA PRO A 102 15.73 10.91 2.71
C PRO A 102 14.36 10.67 2.04
N ALA A 103 14.30 10.85 0.74
CA ALA A 103 13.15 10.44 -0.05
C ALA A 103 12.91 8.93 0.09
N LEU A 104 11.65 8.50 -0.01
CA LEU A 104 11.34 7.08 0.13
C LEU A 104 11.96 6.25 -0.99
N SER A 105 12.00 6.79 -2.21
CA SER A 105 12.67 6.17 -3.35
C SER A 105 14.15 5.90 -3.09
N ASP A 106 14.85 6.81 -2.37
CA ASP A 106 16.24 6.58 -1.96
C ASP A 106 16.36 5.44 -0.93
N ILE A 107 15.40 5.37 0.00
CA ILE A 107 15.36 4.30 1.03
C ILE A 107 15.12 2.94 0.37
N LEU A 108 14.16 2.86 -0.56
CA LEU A 108 13.74 1.62 -1.21
C LEU A 108 14.62 1.20 -2.39
N LYS A 109 15.52 2.07 -2.85
CA LYS A 109 16.39 1.84 -4.02
C LYS A 109 17.13 0.50 -3.99
N LYS A 110 17.47 0.01 -2.80
CA LYS A 110 18.15 -1.30 -2.64
C LYS A 110 17.31 -2.48 -3.11
N PHE A 111 16.00 -2.32 -3.18
CA PHE A 111 15.07 -3.35 -3.66
C PHE A 111 14.72 -3.21 -5.15
N ASP A 112 15.13 -2.11 -5.81
CA ASP A 112 14.68 -1.81 -7.18
C ASP A 112 14.97 -2.94 -8.16
N ASN A 113 16.15 -3.53 -8.10
CA ASN A 113 16.53 -4.62 -9.01
C ASN A 113 15.69 -5.89 -8.79
N GLU A 114 15.41 -6.22 -7.53
CA GLU A 114 14.62 -7.41 -7.16
C GLU A 114 13.14 -7.18 -7.49
N VAL A 115 12.62 -6.02 -7.10
CA VAL A 115 11.21 -5.66 -7.27
C VAL A 115 10.84 -5.36 -8.72
N SER A 116 11.79 -4.89 -9.54
CA SER A 116 11.54 -4.60 -10.96
C SER A 116 11.04 -5.81 -11.74
N GLN A 117 11.42 -7.02 -11.36
CA GLN A 117 10.95 -8.27 -11.97
C GLN A 117 9.45 -8.48 -11.80
N TYR A 118 8.86 -7.94 -10.72
CA TYR A 118 7.42 -8.05 -10.44
C TYR A 118 6.57 -7.02 -11.21
N GLU A 119 7.18 -6.10 -11.94
CA GLU A 119 6.49 -5.10 -12.79
C GLU A 119 5.28 -4.45 -12.08
N LEU A 120 5.49 -3.88 -10.89
CA LEU A 120 4.41 -3.38 -10.02
C LEU A 120 3.55 -2.29 -10.66
N PHE A 121 4.04 -1.62 -11.72
CA PHE A 121 3.26 -0.65 -12.48
C PHE A 121 2.18 -1.28 -13.38
N ASP A 122 2.23 -2.61 -13.60
CA ASP A 122 1.24 -3.37 -14.39
C ASP A 122 0.16 -4.02 -13.51
N LEU A 123 -0.03 -3.54 -12.29
CA LEU A 123 -0.97 -4.11 -11.33
C LEU A 123 -2.34 -3.45 -11.42
N GLU A 124 -3.38 -4.25 -11.24
CA GLU A 124 -4.76 -3.83 -11.03
C GLU A 124 -5.29 -4.38 -9.69
N PRO A 125 -6.08 -3.61 -8.92
CA PRO A 125 -6.71 -4.16 -7.73
C PRO A 125 -7.66 -5.29 -8.13
N THR A 126 -7.77 -6.33 -7.30
CA THR A 126 -8.80 -7.36 -7.45
C THR A 126 -10.18 -6.79 -7.10
N GLY A 127 -11.26 -7.42 -7.53
CA GLY A 127 -12.62 -6.90 -7.32
C GLY A 127 -13.02 -6.70 -5.85
N ASP A 128 -12.44 -7.48 -4.95
CA ASP A 128 -12.53 -7.39 -3.49
C ASP A 128 -11.16 -7.05 -2.88
N GLY A 129 -10.34 -6.29 -3.64
CA GLY A 129 -8.90 -6.16 -3.39
C GLY A 129 -8.54 -5.36 -2.15
N PHE A 130 -9.39 -4.42 -1.71
CA PHE A 130 -9.11 -3.64 -0.49
C PHE A 130 -9.89 -4.18 0.69
N TRP A 131 -9.21 -4.36 1.82
CA TRP A 131 -9.78 -4.88 3.04
C TRP A 131 -9.31 -4.10 4.26
N THR A 132 -10.05 -4.22 5.34
CA THR A 132 -9.74 -3.62 6.64
C THR A 132 -10.17 -4.59 7.73
N GLU A 133 -9.33 -4.79 8.73
CA GLU A 133 -9.56 -5.67 9.87
C GLU A 133 -9.19 -4.95 11.18
N GLU A 134 -9.94 -5.18 12.24
CA GLU A 134 -9.61 -4.73 13.59
C GLU A 134 -8.92 -5.86 14.34
N ILE A 135 -7.80 -5.54 14.99
CA ILE A 135 -7.00 -6.47 15.78
C ILE A 135 -6.92 -5.95 17.21
N ASP A 136 -7.34 -6.78 18.17
CA ASP A 136 -7.28 -6.47 19.60
C ASP A 136 -5.87 -6.65 20.17
N ALA A 137 -4.92 -5.88 19.63
CA ALA A 137 -3.54 -5.84 20.04
C ALA A 137 -2.92 -4.47 19.75
N ASN A 138 -1.84 -4.15 20.44
CA ASN A 138 -1.05 -2.96 20.12
C ASN A 138 -0.36 -3.14 18.74
N TRP A 139 -0.38 -2.11 17.92
CA TRP A 139 0.20 -2.16 16.57
C TRP A 139 1.67 -2.57 16.52
N LYS A 140 2.43 -2.26 17.58
CA LYS A 140 3.84 -2.69 17.68
C LYS A 140 3.95 -4.20 17.84
N CYS A 141 3.05 -4.82 18.61
CA CYS A 141 3.02 -6.27 18.74
C CYS A 141 2.62 -6.94 17.43
N VAL A 142 1.62 -6.38 16.73
CA VAL A 142 1.21 -6.87 15.40
C VAL A 142 2.38 -6.78 14.43
N ARG A 143 3.06 -5.64 14.40
CA ARG A 143 4.22 -5.41 13.52
C ARG A 143 5.42 -6.28 13.89
N ASP A 144 5.64 -6.53 15.18
CA ASP A 144 6.77 -7.33 15.67
C ASP A 144 6.66 -8.78 15.21
N VAL A 145 5.44 -9.34 15.25
CA VAL A 145 5.15 -10.67 14.72
C VAL A 145 5.40 -10.75 13.20
N ASP A 146 5.05 -9.72 12.44
CA ASP A 146 5.28 -9.67 11.00
C ASP A 146 6.76 -9.58 10.58
N ASN A 147 7.63 -9.19 11.51
CA ASN A 147 9.07 -9.06 11.23
C ASN A 147 9.88 -10.34 11.45
N GLU A 148 9.22 -11.44 11.86
CA GLU A 148 9.90 -12.70 12.12
C GLU A 148 9.08 -13.90 11.62
N GLY A 149 9.74 -14.94 11.15
CA GLY A 149 9.10 -16.17 10.69
C GLY A 149 9.15 -17.31 11.71
N TYR A 150 9.66 -17.05 12.93
CA TYR A 150 9.81 -18.09 13.96
C TYR A 150 8.48 -18.72 14.38
N HIS A 151 7.39 -17.95 14.37
CA HIS A 151 6.04 -18.40 14.70
C HIS A 151 5.37 -19.20 13.56
N VAL A 152 5.81 -19.05 12.31
CA VAL A 152 5.18 -19.61 11.11
C VAL A 152 4.88 -21.11 11.23
N PRO A 153 5.79 -21.97 11.74
CA PRO A 153 5.52 -23.40 11.82
C PRO A 153 4.35 -23.77 12.72
N MET A 154 4.06 -22.95 13.72
CA MET A 154 3.00 -23.22 14.70
C MET A 154 1.71 -22.45 14.40
N ALA A 155 1.83 -21.21 13.96
CA ALA A 155 0.68 -20.33 13.77
C ALA A 155 0.09 -20.42 12.36
N HIS A 156 0.90 -20.70 11.33
CA HIS A 156 0.53 -20.62 9.93
C HIS A 156 0.71 -21.94 9.17
N PRO A 157 -0.17 -22.93 9.36
CA PRO A 157 -0.02 -24.25 8.73
C PRO A 157 0.11 -24.21 7.21
N GLY A 158 -0.55 -23.24 6.56
CA GLY A 158 -0.47 -23.06 5.11
C GLY A 158 0.92 -22.64 4.64
N LEU A 159 1.51 -21.65 5.31
CA LEU A 159 2.86 -21.17 5.00
C LEU A 159 3.91 -22.23 5.35
N HIS A 160 3.77 -22.88 6.52
CA HIS A 160 4.67 -23.96 6.88
C HIS A 160 4.64 -25.13 5.89
N ASP A 161 3.46 -25.48 5.39
CA ASP A 161 3.32 -26.53 4.37
C ASP A 161 3.90 -26.11 3.01
N LEU A 162 3.86 -24.81 2.70
CA LEU A 162 4.41 -24.26 1.45
C LEU A 162 5.94 -24.13 1.50
N PHE A 163 6.48 -23.61 2.59
CA PHE A 163 7.91 -23.27 2.71
C PHE A 163 8.74 -24.33 3.44
N GLY A 164 8.12 -25.16 4.28
CA GLY A 164 8.86 -26.09 5.16
C GLY A 164 9.76 -25.30 6.13
N GLN A 165 11.04 -25.55 6.04
CA GLN A 165 12.09 -24.86 6.82
C GLN A 165 12.78 -23.74 6.00
N ASN A 166 12.30 -23.45 4.79
CA ASN A 166 12.95 -22.53 3.85
C ASN A 166 12.42 -21.10 3.98
N TYR A 167 12.10 -20.66 5.17
CA TYR A 167 11.74 -19.28 5.49
C TYR A 167 12.94 -18.57 6.13
N TYR A 168 13.27 -17.40 5.62
CA TYR A 168 14.44 -16.65 6.06
C TYR A 168 14.11 -15.16 6.21
N ASP A 169 14.45 -14.60 7.38
CA ASP A 169 14.28 -13.18 7.70
C ASP A 169 15.62 -12.47 7.68
N GLU A 170 15.69 -11.36 6.98
CA GLU A 170 16.85 -10.49 6.84
C GLU A 170 16.51 -9.08 7.35
N PRO A 171 16.97 -8.71 8.56
CA PRO A 171 16.85 -7.34 9.03
C PRO A 171 17.77 -6.43 8.23
N ILE A 172 17.23 -5.32 7.74
CA ILE A 172 17.98 -4.35 6.93
C ILE A 172 18.04 -3.01 7.65
N ALA A 173 19.20 -2.39 7.65
CA ALA A 173 19.36 -1.06 8.24
C ALA A 173 18.41 -0.02 7.63
N GLY A 174 17.97 0.95 8.44
CA GLY A 174 17.08 2.03 8.00
C GLY A 174 15.59 1.70 8.12
N GLY A 175 15.22 0.75 8.96
CA GLY A 175 13.82 0.39 9.21
C GLY A 175 13.21 -0.44 8.09
N LEU A 176 14.01 -1.21 7.39
CA LEU A 176 13.57 -2.13 6.36
C LEU A 176 13.77 -3.58 6.81
N SER A 177 12.95 -4.46 6.29
CA SER A 177 13.13 -5.91 6.43
C SER A 177 12.85 -6.60 5.10
N ARG A 178 13.46 -7.76 4.93
CA ARG A 178 13.26 -8.64 3.78
C ARG A 178 13.09 -10.06 4.30
N SER A 179 11.99 -10.68 3.98
CA SER A 179 11.75 -12.08 4.32
C SER A 179 11.43 -12.88 3.07
N VAL A 180 11.96 -14.08 2.98
CA VAL A 180 11.76 -14.97 1.82
C VAL A 180 11.29 -16.34 2.30
N GLY A 181 10.14 -16.76 1.79
CA GLY A 181 9.67 -18.13 1.92
C GLY A 181 9.86 -18.87 0.59
N SER A 182 10.95 -19.64 0.46
CA SER A 182 11.16 -20.50 -0.70
C SER A 182 10.33 -21.77 -0.60
N PHE A 183 9.75 -22.21 -1.72
CA PHE A 183 8.88 -23.39 -1.70
C PHE A 183 9.67 -24.64 -1.37
N ASP A 184 9.14 -25.42 -0.43
CA ASP A 184 9.69 -26.74 -0.11
C ASP A 184 9.57 -27.69 -1.33
N SER A 185 10.48 -28.63 -1.43
CA SER A 185 10.52 -29.59 -2.56
C SER A 185 9.40 -30.65 -2.51
N GLY A 186 8.75 -30.84 -1.37
CA GLY A 186 7.65 -31.78 -1.21
C GLY A 186 6.34 -31.28 -1.84
N ASP A 187 5.41 -32.23 -2.07
CA ASP A 187 4.13 -31.93 -2.75
C ASP A 187 3.15 -31.05 -1.94
N GLY A 188 3.38 -30.90 -0.64
CA GLY A 188 2.48 -30.25 0.29
C GLY A 188 1.36 -31.18 0.78
N ARG A 189 0.95 -30.99 2.03
CA ARG A 189 -0.10 -31.79 2.71
C ARG A 189 -1.49 -31.20 2.46
N LEU A 190 -1.58 -29.85 2.54
CA LEU A 190 -2.82 -29.14 2.33
C LEU A 190 -3.20 -29.14 0.85
N TRP A 191 -4.48 -29.30 0.58
CA TRP A 191 -5.00 -29.30 -0.79
C TRP A 191 -4.63 -28.02 -1.56
N SER A 192 -4.73 -26.86 -0.91
CA SER A 192 -4.38 -25.57 -1.51
C SER A 192 -2.90 -25.48 -1.85
N VAL A 193 -2.02 -25.91 -0.96
CA VAL A 193 -0.56 -25.89 -1.16
C VAL A 193 -0.15 -26.83 -2.29
N ARG A 194 -0.64 -28.07 -2.25
CA ARG A 194 -0.36 -29.08 -3.29
C ARG A 194 -0.80 -28.63 -4.68
N ASN A 195 -2.01 -28.05 -4.77
CA ASN A 195 -2.49 -27.55 -6.05
C ASN A 195 -1.78 -26.26 -6.48
N TYR A 196 -1.42 -25.38 -5.53
CA TYR A 196 -0.63 -24.19 -5.83
C TYR A 196 0.72 -24.55 -6.46
N LYS A 197 1.49 -25.41 -5.80
CA LYS A 197 2.80 -25.88 -6.34
C LYS A 197 2.66 -26.54 -7.72
N LYS A 198 1.58 -27.24 -7.98
CA LYS A 198 1.34 -27.94 -9.25
C LYS A 198 0.85 -27.03 -10.37
N LEU A 199 0.02 -26.04 -10.04
CA LEU A 199 -0.69 -25.19 -11.00
C LEU A 199 -0.14 -23.77 -11.02
N LEU A 200 0.95 -23.50 -10.30
CA LEU A 200 1.55 -22.18 -10.26
C LEU A 200 1.88 -21.73 -11.68
N HIS A 201 1.31 -20.60 -12.03
CA HIS A 201 1.63 -19.85 -13.23
C HIS A 201 2.26 -18.53 -12.82
N ALA A 202 3.58 -18.53 -12.76
CA ALA A 202 4.35 -17.37 -12.36
C ALA A 202 4.47 -16.38 -13.52
N LYS A 203 4.69 -15.10 -13.19
CA LYS A 203 4.99 -14.07 -14.18
C LYS A 203 6.31 -14.36 -14.90
N ASP A 204 6.31 -14.26 -16.22
CA ASP A 204 7.47 -14.60 -17.08
C ASP A 204 8.71 -13.73 -16.81
N SER A 205 8.54 -12.53 -16.28
CA SER A 205 9.65 -11.62 -15.95
C SER A 205 10.45 -12.04 -14.72
N LEU A 206 9.94 -12.97 -13.91
CA LEU A 206 10.60 -13.46 -12.70
C LEU A 206 11.69 -14.47 -13.05
N ASP A 207 12.83 -14.37 -12.37
CA ASP A 207 13.85 -15.41 -12.43
C ASP A 207 13.43 -16.70 -11.71
N GLU A 208 14.20 -17.78 -11.86
CA GLU A 208 13.86 -19.10 -11.32
C GLU A 208 13.66 -19.10 -9.78
N THR A 209 14.37 -18.23 -9.07
CA THR A 209 14.24 -18.11 -7.61
C THR A 209 12.92 -17.46 -7.24
N HIS A 210 12.60 -16.31 -7.88
CA HIS A 210 11.39 -15.56 -7.58
C HIS A 210 10.11 -16.23 -8.11
N GLN A 211 10.23 -17.13 -9.09
CA GLN A 211 9.12 -18.00 -9.50
C GLN A 211 8.72 -19.04 -8.43
N LYS A 212 9.59 -19.31 -7.44
CA LYS A 212 9.39 -20.37 -6.44
C LYS A 212 9.54 -19.86 -5.01
N CYS A 213 9.25 -18.61 -4.78
CA CYS A 213 9.24 -18.04 -3.43
C CYS A 213 8.16 -16.97 -3.28
N TRP A 214 7.83 -16.67 -2.04
CA TRP A 214 7.12 -15.47 -1.66
C TRP A 214 8.13 -14.53 -0.99
N LEU A 215 8.18 -13.32 -1.49
CA LEU A 215 9.06 -12.27 -0.98
C LEU A 215 8.22 -11.25 -0.20
N TYR A 216 8.68 -10.91 1.00
CA TYR A 216 8.07 -9.85 1.79
C TYR A 216 9.08 -8.73 2.02
N ILE A 217 8.63 -7.49 1.82
CA ILE A 217 9.43 -6.28 2.07
C ILE A 217 8.70 -5.46 3.12
N GLY A 218 9.30 -5.35 4.28
CA GLY A 218 8.80 -4.50 5.36
C GLY A 218 9.43 -3.11 5.31
N VAL A 219 8.59 -2.09 5.49
CA VAL A 219 8.97 -0.68 5.57
C VAL A 219 8.44 -0.10 6.86
N PHE A 220 9.34 0.20 7.79
CA PHE A 220 8.96 0.82 9.07
C PHE A 220 8.26 2.19 8.82
N PRO A 221 7.22 2.54 9.57
CA PRO A 221 6.76 1.83 10.77
C PRO A 221 5.76 0.70 10.55
N ASN A 222 5.06 0.65 9.41
CA ASN A 222 3.80 -0.09 9.38
C ASN A 222 3.40 -0.64 8.00
N LEU A 223 4.31 -0.78 7.06
CA LEU A 223 3.98 -1.24 5.71
C LEU A 223 4.72 -2.54 5.38
N VAL A 224 4.01 -3.48 4.80
CA VAL A 224 4.56 -4.69 4.19
C VAL A 224 4.05 -4.82 2.76
N PHE A 225 4.95 -5.16 1.85
CA PHE A 225 4.63 -5.69 0.54
C PHE A 225 4.86 -7.20 0.53
N GLY A 226 3.87 -7.95 0.08
CA GLY A 226 4.03 -9.36 -0.26
C GLY A 226 4.05 -9.51 -1.78
N LEU A 227 5.17 -9.98 -2.30
CA LEU A 227 5.41 -10.15 -3.73
C LEU A 227 5.42 -11.64 -4.03
N TYR A 228 4.35 -12.10 -4.64
CA TYR A 228 4.16 -13.50 -5.00
C TYR A 228 4.35 -13.70 -6.50
N PRO A 229 4.66 -14.90 -6.98
CA PRO A 229 4.87 -15.14 -8.39
C PRO A 229 3.68 -14.79 -9.31
N ASP A 230 2.48 -14.76 -8.74
CA ASP A 230 1.20 -14.61 -9.43
C ASP A 230 0.36 -13.42 -8.96
N SER A 231 0.80 -12.71 -7.92
CA SER A 231 0.06 -11.60 -7.33
C SER A 231 0.93 -10.73 -6.43
N VAL A 232 0.42 -9.57 -6.09
CA VAL A 232 1.06 -8.67 -5.14
C VAL A 232 0.03 -8.25 -4.09
N ILE A 233 0.46 -8.19 -2.84
CA ILE A 233 -0.33 -7.65 -1.74
C ILE A 233 0.45 -6.54 -1.04
N PHE A 234 -0.25 -5.66 -0.36
CA PHE A 234 0.33 -4.84 0.69
C PHE A 234 -0.61 -4.78 1.88
N TYR A 235 -0.06 -4.52 3.04
CA TYR A 235 -0.85 -4.19 4.21
C TYR A 235 -0.11 -3.24 5.15
N GLN A 236 -0.89 -2.54 5.98
CA GLN A 236 -0.41 -1.54 6.92
C GLN A 236 -1.16 -1.65 8.24
N GLU A 237 -0.43 -1.48 9.34
CA GLU A 237 -0.98 -1.44 10.69
C GLU A 237 -1.11 0.00 11.19
N TYR A 238 -2.29 0.38 11.66
CA TYR A 238 -2.55 1.70 12.23
C TYR A 238 -3.03 1.61 13.67
N PRO A 239 -2.40 2.32 14.60
CA PRO A 239 -2.89 2.42 15.96
C PRO A 239 -4.23 3.19 15.97
N VAL A 240 -5.24 2.62 16.61
CA VAL A 240 -6.52 3.29 16.86
C VAL A 240 -6.55 3.81 18.28
N GLU A 241 -6.21 2.92 19.21
CA GLU A 241 -6.05 3.20 20.62
C GLU A 241 -5.03 2.24 21.24
N ASN A 242 -4.75 2.42 22.53
CA ASN A 242 -3.84 1.52 23.23
C ASN A 242 -4.43 0.11 23.28
N GLY A 243 -3.78 -0.83 22.62
CA GLY A 243 -4.22 -2.23 22.52
C GLY A 243 -5.21 -2.52 21.38
N LYS A 244 -5.44 -1.58 20.47
CA LYS A 244 -6.25 -1.81 19.27
C LYS A 244 -5.58 -1.29 18.01
N THR A 245 -5.56 -2.11 16.99
CA THR A 245 -4.96 -1.82 15.67
C THR A 245 -6.00 -2.01 14.58
N ILE A 246 -5.98 -1.13 13.58
CA ILE A 246 -6.60 -1.38 12.28
C ILE A 246 -5.49 -1.83 11.33
N GLN A 247 -5.62 -3.04 10.80
CA GLN A 247 -4.85 -3.48 9.66
C GLN A 247 -5.67 -3.27 8.39
N ARG A 248 -5.07 -2.69 7.37
CA ARG A 248 -5.70 -2.51 6.06
C ARG A 248 -4.74 -2.91 4.97
N GLY A 249 -5.26 -3.50 3.92
CA GLY A 249 -4.44 -3.98 2.83
C GLY A 249 -5.11 -3.91 1.48
N GLY A 250 -4.36 -4.28 0.47
CA GLY A 250 -4.81 -4.39 -0.90
C GLY A 250 -4.22 -5.59 -1.59
N ASN A 251 -5.06 -6.27 -2.37
CA ASN A 251 -4.66 -7.40 -3.20
C ASN A 251 -4.70 -6.99 -4.67
N TYR A 252 -3.63 -7.27 -5.38
CA TYR A 252 -3.46 -6.90 -6.78
C TYR A 252 -3.23 -8.13 -7.65
N LYS A 253 -3.72 -8.06 -8.86
CA LYS A 253 -3.44 -8.98 -9.96
C LYS A 253 -2.68 -8.26 -11.06
N TYR A 254 -2.01 -8.99 -11.92
CA TYR A 254 -1.45 -8.43 -13.15
C TYR A 254 -2.55 -8.10 -14.16
N SER A 255 -2.39 -7.01 -14.91
CA SER A 255 -3.40 -6.53 -15.87
C SER A 255 -3.72 -7.55 -16.96
N LYS A 256 -2.72 -8.33 -17.36
CA LYS A 256 -2.82 -9.40 -18.38
C LYS A 256 -2.95 -10.80 -17.76
N GLU A 257 -3.58 -10.89 -16.59
CA GLU A 257 -3.83 -12.17 -15.93
C GLU A 257 -4.63 -13.12 -16.84
N ASP A 258 -4.05 -14.24 -17.19
CA ASP A 258 -4.76 -15.32 -17.88
C ASP A 258 -5.54 -16.24 -16.90
N ARG A 259 -6.17 -17.28 -17.45
CA ARG A 259 -6.94 -18.23 -16.64
C ARG A 259 -6.08 -19.00 -15.64
N GLU A 260 -4.89 -19.37 -16.03
CA GLU A 260 -3.98 -20.20 -15.24
C GLU A 260 -3.41 -19.39 -14.08
N MET A 261 -2.96 -18.18 -14.34
CA MET A 261 -2.52 -17.24 -13.30
C MET A 261 -3.64 -16.89 -12.33
N LYS A 262 -4.88 -16.74 -12.82
CA LYS A 262 -6.05 -16.53 -11.95
C LYS A 262 -6.30 -17.70 -10.99
N ILE A 263 -6.13 -18.92 -11.45
CA ILE A 263 -6.25 -20.12 -10.60
C ILE A 263 -5.12 -20.16 -9.58
N SER A 264 -3.90 -19.90 -10.02
CA SER A 264 -2.71 -19.81 -9.15
C SER A 264 -2.93 -18.76 -8.04
N ARG A 265 -3.27 -17.54 -8.39
CA ARG A 265 -3.58 -16.46 -7.45
C ARG A 265 -4.72 -16.79 -6.48
N TYR A 266 -5.76 -17.46 -6.93
CA TYR A 266 -6.82 -17.94 -6.02
C TYR A 266 -6.26 -18.89 -4.96
N LEU A 267 -5.35 -19.76 -5.34
CA LEU A 267 -4.73 -20.72 -4.43
C LEU A 267 -3.75 -20.04 -3.47
N SER A 268 -2.92 -19.09 -3.93
CA SER A 268 -2.04 -18.32 -3.07
C SER A 268 -2.83 -17.52 -2.02
N MET A 269 -3.87 -16.81 -2.42
CA MET A 269 -4.76 -16.08 -1.50
C MET A 269 -5.46 -17.03 -0.50
N ARG A 270 -5.78 -18.24 -0.91
CA ARG A 270 -6.37 -19.24 0.00
C ARG A 270 -5.37 -19.75 1.03
N ILE A 271 -4.11 -19.92 0.62
CA ILE A 271 -3.03 -20.30 1.55
C ILE A 271 -2.83 -19.18 2.56
N ASP A 272 -2.76 -17.96 2.09
CA ASP A 272 -2.58 -16.76 2.90
C ASP A 272 -3.73 -16.59 3.93
N ARG A 273 -4.98 -16.75 3.53
CA ARG A 273 -6.16 -16.72 4.44
C ARG A 273 -6.16 -17.81 5.51
N LEU A 274 -5.43 -18.90 5.35
CA LEU A 274 -5.27 -19.92 6.39
C LEU A 274 -4.33 -19.46 7.52
N THR A 275 -3.69 -18.33 7.32
CA THR A 275 -2.81 -17.69 8.33
C THR A 275 -3.59 -16.77 9.28
N SER A 276 -4.80 -16.32 8.87
CA SER A 276 -5.58 -15.28 9.56
C SER A 276 -6.61 -15.85 10.56
N LYS A 277 -6.46 -17.09 11.05
CA LYS A 277 -7.42 -17.70 11.99
C LYS A 277 -6.82 -18.00 13.32
#